data_148d85ec77f7d4e1099101feadb37d47
#
_entry.id   148d85ec77f7d4e1099101feadb37d47
#
_cell.length_a   1.000
_cell.length_b   1.000
_cell.length_c   1.000
_cell.angle_alpha   90.00
_cell.angle_beta   90.00
_cell.angle_gamma   90.00
#
_symmetry.space_group_name_H-M   'P 1'
#
loop_
_entity.id
_entity.type
_entity.pdbx_description
1 polymer ?
#
loop_
_entity_poly.entity_id
_entity_poly.type
_entity_poly.pdbx_seq_one_letter_code
_entity_poly.pdbx_strand_id
1 'polypeptide(L)'
;VKRNWLESPILYMALIGRPGANKSHPLSFAFQPFIEHDYCQNQEYQKLYAEYERTMSMSKKERMEAGLDEFPKAPVRRRFLVSDITPEGLSLIHAQNPRGLCLWSDELSAWFKNFNRYNNGSEEQFWLSVFNAKPTISDRKSTQSSIFIRRPYISVIGTIQKKILGELVKGERSSNGFIDRILF
;
A
#
# COMPACT_ATOMS: atom_id res chain seq x y z
N VAL A 1 14.25 -27.19 -9.27
CA VAL A 1 13.77 -25.83 -9.53
C VAL A 1 13.96 -25.54 -11.01
N LYS A 2 12.89 -25.17 -11.72
CA LYS A 2 12.99 -24.85 -13.17
C LYS A 2 13.68 -23.48 -13.33
N ARG A 3 14.57 -23.36 -14.33
CA ARG A 3 15.36 -22.13 -14.60
C ARG A 3 14.55 -20.83 -14.68
N ASN A 4 13.26 -20.91 -15.05
CA ASN A 4 12.36 -19.77 -15.26
C ASN A 4 11.29 -19.64 -14.16
N TRP A 5 11.45 -20.33 -13.02
CA TRP A 5 10.55 -20.17 -11.90
C TRP A 5 11.01 -18.98 -11.04
N LEU A 6 10.24 -17.90 -11.09
CA LEU A 6 10.48 -16.68 -10.33
C LEU A 6 9.27 -16.47 -9.42
N GLU A 7 9.51 -16.37 -8.14
CA GLU A 7 8.52 -16.00 -7.13
C GLU A 7 8.83 -14.60 -6.60
N SER A 8 7.78 -13.89 -6.22
CA SER A 8 7.91 -12.60 -5.56
C SER A 8 7.99 -12.81 -4.04
N PRO A 9 8.88 -12.11 -3.30
CA PRO A 9 8.96 -12.22 -1.85
C PRO A 9 7.86 -11.38 -1.15
N ILE A 10 6.64 -11.39 -1.67
CA ILE A 10 5.47 -10.75 -1.06
C ILE A 10 5.00 -11.66 0.08
N LEU A 11 4.76 -11.08 1.24
CA LEU A 11 4.30 -11.78 2.43
C LEU A 11 2.99 -11.19 2.94
N TYR A 12 2.03 -12.05 3.23
CA TYR A 12 0.84 -11.71 3.99
C TYR A 12 0.95 -12.38 5.35
N MET A 13 0.97 -11.61 6.43
CA MET A 13 1.22 -12.12 7.78
C MET A 13 0.19 -11.59 8.77
N ALA A 14 -0.28 -12.46 9.64
CA ALA A 14 -1.23 -12.12 10.69
C ALA A 14 -0.78 -12.66 12.05
N LEU A 15 -0.53 -11.75 12.99
CA LEU A 15 -0.26 -12.13 14.38
C LEU A 15 -1.59 -12.41 15.09
N ILE A 16 -1.77 -13.65 15.51
CA ILE A 16 -2.99 -14.08 16.19
C ILE A 16 -2.84 -13.98 17.71
N GLY A 17 -3.86 -13.48 18.37
CA GLY A 17 -3.91 -13.48 19.83
C GLY A 17 -5.29 -13.19 20.37
N ARG A 18 -5.46 -13.42 21.68
CA ARG A 18 -6.68 -13.04 22.38
C ARG A 18 -6.77 -11.50 22.52
N PRO A 19 -7.97 -10.93 22.73
CA PRO A 19 -8.07 -9.55 23.18
C PRO A 19 -7.19 -9.32 24.42
N GLY A 20 -6.48 -8.21 24.49
CA GLY A 20 -5.56 -7.91 25.59
C GLY A 20 -4.23 -8.67 25.61
N ALA A 21 -3.94 -9.53 24.62
CA ALA A 21 -2.66 -10.25 24.54
C ALA A 21 -1.46 -9.42 24.08
N ASN A 22 -1.61 -8.09 24.08
CA ASN A 22 -0.54 -7.13 23.75
C ASN A 22 0.15 -7.39 22.41
N LYS A 23 -0.61 -7.77 21.36
CA LYS A 23 -0.09 -8.06 20.02
C LYS A 23 0.48 -6.83 19.30
N SER A 24 -0.16 -5.68 19.53
CA SER A 24 0.18 -4.42 18.85
C SER A 24 1.56 -3.90 19.25
N HIS A 25 1.98 -4.10 20.49
CA HIS A 25 3.25 -3.59 20.99
C HIS A 25 4.48 -4.21 20.28
N PRO A 26 4.63 -5.54 20.21
CA PRO A 26 5.75 -6.13 19.47
C PRO A 26 5.68 -5.83 17.97
N LEU A 27 4.50 -5.73 17.38
CA LEU A 27 4.35 -5.32 15.99
C LEU A 27 4.85 -3.88 15.79
N SER A 28 4.40 -2.94 16.62
CA SER A 28 4.84 -1.54 16.55
C SER A 28 6.35 -1.40 16.79
N PHE A 29 6.90 -2.15 17.73
CA PHE A 29 8.35 -2.17 17.98
C PHE A 29 9.15 -2.63 16.74
N ALA A 30 8.71 -3.72 16.11
CA ALA A 30 9.38 -4.24 14.90
C ALA A 30 9.27 -3.25 13.71
N PHE A 31 8.19 -2.46 13.66
CA PHE A 31 7.95 -1.50 12.58
C PHE A 31 8.47 -0.09 12.88
N GLN A 32 8.98 0.18 14.08
CA GLN A 32 9.49 1.48 14.48
C GLN A 32 10.47 2.09 13.45
N PRO A 33 11.47 1.37 12.90
CA PRO A 33 12.38 1.95 11.92
C PRO A 33 11.68 2.43 10.63
N PHE A 34 10.65 1.73 10.17
CA PHE A 34 9.87 2.13 9.00
C PHE A 34 8.96 3.33 9.30
N ILE A 35 8.38 3.37 10.49
CA ILE A 35 7.53 4.49 10.96
C ILE A 35 8.38 5.76 11.03
N GLU A 36 9.55 5.70 11.62
CA GLU A 36 10.47 6.85 11.73
C GLU A 36 10.98 7.30 10.36
N HIS A 37 11.36 6.36 9.50
CA HIS A 37 11.73 6.67 8.13
C HIS A 37 10.60 7.41 7.39
N ASP A 38 9.38 6.89 7.43
CA ASP A 38 8.24 7.48 6.72
C ASP A 38 7.84 8.84 7.33
N TYR A 39 8.03 9.02 8.64
CA TYR A 39 7.85 10.30 9.30
C TYR A 39 8.85 11.34 8.78
N CYS A 40 10.14 11.02 8.72
CA CYS A 40 11.18 11.90 8.19
C CYS A 40 10.91 12.24 6.71
N GLN A 41 10.58 11.24 5.90
CA GLN A 41 10.24 11.45 4.49
C GLN A 41 9.00 12.32 4.30
N ASN A 42 8.03 12.21 5.21
CA ASN A 42 6.86 13.09 5.17
C ASN A 42 7.22 14.54 5.52
N GLN A 43 8.10 14.77 6.49
CA GLN A 43 8.55 16.13 6.82
C GLN A 43 9.32 16.76 5.66
N GLU A 44 10.19 16.01 5.01
CA GLU A 44 10.91 16.47 3.83
C GLU A 44 9.93 16.79 2.68
N TYR A 45 8.99 15.88 2.42
CA TYR A 45 7.95 16.11 1.42
C TYR A 45 7.15 17.39 1.67
N GLN A 46 6.77 17.67 2.92
CA GLN A 46 6.01 18.88 3.26
C GLN A 46 6.82 20.16 2.94
N LYS A 47 8.13 20.17 3.20
CA LYS A 47 9.00 21.30 2.84
C LYS A 47 9.07 21.49 1.33
N LEU A 48 9.33 20.41 0.59
CA LEU A 48 9.41 20.45 -0.88
C LEU A 48 8.07 20.81 -1.51
N TYR A 49 6.96 20.38 -0.93
CA TYR A 49 5.64 20.71 -1.43
C TYR A 49 5.28 22.17 -1.21
N ALA A 50 5.63 22.73 -0.06
CA ALA A 50 5.45 24.17 0.21
C ALA A 50 6.30 25.04 -0.73
N GLU A 51 7.53 24.61 -1.05
CA GLU A 51 8.37 25.27 -2.04
C GLU A 51 7.78 25.17 -3.46
N TYR A 52 7.30 23.99 -3.83
CA TYR A 52 6.59 23.77 -5.08
C TYR A 52 5.36 24.69 -5.21
N GLU A 53 4.51 24.76 -4.19
CA GLU A 53 3.32 25.64 -4.20
C GLU A 53 3.72 27.13 -4.33
N ARG A 54 4.76 27.54 -3.62
CA ARG A 54 5.31 28.91 -3.76
C ARG A 54 5.78 29.18 -5.19
N THR A 55 6.52 28.24 -5.77
CA THR A 55 7.00 28.34 -7.15
C THR A 55 5.86 28.37 -8.15
N MET A 56 4.83 27.54 -7.95
CA MET A 56 3.65 27.50 -8.80
C MET A 56 2.77 28.76 -8.71
N SER A 57 2.83 29.48 -7.58
CA SER A 57 2.12 30.75 -7.43
C SER A 57 2.75 31.90 -8.23
N MET A 58 4.02 31.74 -8.63
CA MET A 58 4.72 32.70 -9.49
C MET A 58 4.26 32.58 -10.95
N SER A 59 4.25 33.70 -11.69
CA SER A 59 4.07 33.68 -13.14
C SER A 59 5.27 32.99 -13.82
N LYS A 60 5.07 32.52 -15.06
CA LYS A 60 6.16 31.93 -15.85
C LYS A 60 7.36 32.85 -15.97
N LYS A 61 7.11 34.18 -16.18
CA LYS A 61 8.16 35.19 -16.31
C LYS A 61 8.97 35.33 -15.02
N GLU A 62 8.31 35.43 -13.88
CA GLU A 62 8.95 35.51 -12.57
C GLU A 62 9.80 34.29 -12.26
N ARG A 63 9.32 33.07 -12.60
CA ARG A 63 10.11 31.84 -12.43
C ARG A 63 11.40 31.88 -13.26
N MET A 64 11.30 32.29 -14.53
CA MET A 64 12.47 32.39 -15.40
C MET A 64 13.47 33.45 -14.93
N GLU A 65 12.98 34.63 -14.50
CA GLU A 65 13.84 35.69 -13.94
C GLU A 65 14.55 35.27 -12.64
N ALA A 66 13.88 34.40 -11.85
CA ALA A 66 14.44 33.80 -10.64
C ALA A 66 15.36 32.59 -10.92
N GLY A 67 15.52 32.16 -12.17
CA GLY A 67 16.32 31.00 -12.55
C GLY A 67 15.67 29.65 -12.15
N LEU A 68 14.36 29.63 -11.91
CA LEU A 68 13.59 28.44 -11.56
C LEU A 68 13.09 27.71 -12.80
N ASP A 69 12.73 26.44 -12.64
CA ASP A 69 12.15 25.62 -13.72
C ASP A 69 10.84 26.24 -14.23
N GLU A 70 10.70 26.32 -15.55
CA GLU A 70 9.49 26.78 -16.20
C GLU A 70 8.28 25.90 -15.87
N PHE A 71 8.51 24.57 -15.78
CA PHE A 71 7.51 23.55 -15.49
C PHE A 71 7.91 22.73 -14.24
N PRO A 72 7.77 23.29 -13.03
CA PRO A 72 8.15 22.60 -11.82
C PRO A 72 7.38 21.30 -11.67
N LYS A 73 8.07 20.21 -11.33
CA LYS A 73 7.45 18.93 -11.06
C LYS A 73 7.02 18.84 -9.60
N ALA A 74 5.78 18.43 -9.37
CA ALA A 74 5.29 18.18 -8.03
C ALA A 74 6.17 17.12 -7.32
N PRO A 75 6.59 17.37 -6.07
CA PRO A 75 7.35 16.39 -5.31
C PRO A 75 6.54 15.13 -5.05
N VAL A 76 7.24 14.00 -4.91
CA VAL A 76 6.64 12.70 -4.64
C VAL A 76 6.91 12.32 -3.20
N ARG A 77 5.84 11.98 -2.46
CA ARG A 77 5.96 11.49 -1.10
C ARG A 77 6.52 10.06 -1.09
N ARG A 78 7.74 9.90 -0.59
CA ARG A 78 8.36 8.59 -0.37
C ARG A 78 7.85 7.96 0.90
N ARG A 79 7.48 6.67 0.85
CA ARG A 79 7.05 5.90 2.02
C ARG A 79 7.08 4.40 1.78
N PHE A 80 7.12 3.63 2.87
CA PHE A 80 6.99 2.18 2.88
C PHE A 80 5.61 1.74 3.39
N LEU A 81 5.02 2.49 4.33
CA LEU A 81 3.83 2.06 5.03
C LEU A 81 2.55 2.70 4.48
N VAL A 82 1.53 1.89 4.42
CA VAL A 82 0.14 2.32 4.17
C VAL A 82 -0.78 1.60 5.16
N SER A 83 -1.91 2.20 5.48
CA SER A 83 -2.88 1.60 6.39
C SER A 83 -4.28 1.56 5.76
N ASP A 84 -5.13 2.49 6.03
CA ASP A 84 -6.48 2.57 5.47
C ASP A 84 -6.43 3.13 4.04
N ILE A 85 -6.55 2.23 3.03
CA ILE A 85 -6.37 2.60 1.64
C ILE A 85 -7.19 1.69 0.72
N THR A 86 -7.77 2.29 -0.33
CA THR A 86 -8.43 1.52 -1.40
C THR A 86 -7.40 0.95 -2.39
N PRO A 87 -7.73 -0.12 -3.14
CA PRO A 87 -6.84 -0.69 -4.16
C PRO A 87 -6.33 0.34 -5.18
N GLU A 88 -7.18 1.28 -5.53
CA GLU A 88 -6.83 2.33 -6.48
C GLU A 88 -5.83 3.35 -5.91
N GLY A 89 -6.10 3.81 -4.67
CA GLY A 89 -5.18 4.69 -3.96
C GLY A 89 -3.83 4.01 -3.74
N LEU A 90 -3.86 2.71 -3.43
CA LEU A 90 -2.66 1.88 -3.28
C LEU A 90 -1.86 1.79 -4.58
N SER A 91 -2.54 1.61 -5.72
CA SER A 91 -1.90 1.58 -7.04
C SER A 91 -1.21 2.90 -7.38
N LEU A 92 -1.87 4.04 -7.10
CA LEU A 92 -1.28 5.38 -7.26
C LEU A 92 0.00 5.55 -6.44
N ILE A 93 -0.06 5.19 -5.16
CA ILE A 93 1.08 5.30 -4.25
C ILE A 93 2.20 4.36 -4.65
N HIS A 94 1.87 3.12 -5.06
CA HIS A 94 2.86 2.14 -5.49
C HIS A 94 3.60 2.60 -6.75
N ALA A 95 2.90 3.20 -7.73
CA ALA A 95 3.53 3.75 -8.92
C ALA A 95 4.59 4.81 -8.57
N GLN A 96 4.37 5.58 -7.51
CA GLN A 96 5.31 6.56 -6.98
C GLN A 96 6.40 5.94 -6.08
N ASN A 97 6.17 4.73 -5.54
CA ASN A 97 7.06 4.02 -4.63
C ASN A 97 7.39 2.61 -5.17
N PRO A 98 8.16 2.50 -6.28
CA PRO A 98 8.34 1.25 -7.02
C PRO A 98 9.15 0.18 -6.26
N ARG A 99 9.77 0.52 -5.14
CA ARG A 99 10.44 -0.44 -4.24
C ARG A 99 9.47 -1.31 -3.46
N GLY A 100 8.19 -0.93 -3.46
CA GLY A 100 7.13 -1.66 -2.77
C GLY A 100 6.59 -0.96 -1.56
N LEU A 101 5.50 -1.51 -1.05
CA LEU A 101 4.75 -0.99 0.09
C LEU A 101 4.43 -2.13 1.07
N CYS A 102 4.15 -1.77 2.31
CA CYS A 102 3.58 -2.66 3.30
C CYS A 102 2.28 -2.08 3.84
N LEU A 103 1.18 -2.81 3.66
CA LEU A 103 -0.05 -2.53 4.38
C LEU A 103 0.15 -3.00 5.83
N TRP A 104 0.20 -2.05 6.74
CA TRP A 104 0.36 -2.27 8.18
C TRP A 104 -0.92 -1.91 8.92
N SER A 105 -1.49 -2.86 9.64
CA SER A 105 -2.75 -2.68 10.35
C SER A 105 -2.71 -3.29 11.73
N ASP A 106 -3.16 -2.53 12.73
CA ASP A 106 -3.29 -3.03 14.09
C ASP A 106 -4.41 -4.07 14.22
N GLU A 107 -5.43 -4.02 13.33
CA GLU A 107 -6.51 -5.01 13.29
C GLU A 107 -6.88 -5.33 11.84
N LEU A 108 -6.44 -6.49 11.35
CA LEU A 108 -6.68 -6.95 9.99
C LEU A 108 -8.14 -7.30 9.68
N SER A 109 -9.00 -7.41 10.69
CA SER A 109 -10.42 -7.68 10.46
C SER A 109 -11.09 -6.61 9.58
N ALA A 110 -10.64 -5.35 9.67
CA ALA A 110 -11.12 -4.26 8.82
C ALA A 110 -10.73 -4.48 7.35
N TRP A 111 -9.48 -4.90 7.09
CA TRP A 111 -8.99 -5.23 5.76
C TRP A 111 -9.83 -6.33 5.09
N PHE A 112 -10.10 -7.42 5.82
CA PHE A 112 -10.94 -8.51 5.31
C PHE A 112 -12.40 -8.10 5.07
N LYS A 113 -12.96 -7.22 5.90
CA LYS A 113 -14.35 -6.74 5.75
C LYS A 113 -14.52 -5.87 4.51
N ASN A 114 -13.48 -5.15 4.10
CA ASN A 114 -13.52 -4.29 2.92
C ASN A 114 -13.67 -5.08 1.62
N PHE A 115 -13.23 -6.33 1.55
CA PHE A 115 -13.29 -7.15 0.32
C PHE A 115 -14.69 -7.29 -0.30
N ASN A 116 -15.74 -7.17 0.49
CA ASN A 116 -17.12 -7.33 0.03
C ASN A 116 -17.92 -6.02 0.06
N ARG A 117 -17.27 -4.88 0.37
CA ARG A 117 -18.00 -3.63 0.72
C ARG A 117 -18.56 -2.89 -0.50
N TYR A 118 -17.85 -2.86 -1.61
CA TYR A 118 -18.20 -2.03 -2.76
C TYR A 118 -18.41 -2.77 -4.08
N ASN A 119 -17.80 -3.94 -4.29
CA ASN A 119 -17.92 -4.73 -5.51
C ASN A 119 -17.68 -6.20 -5.19
N ASN A 120 -18.70 -7.02 -5.18
CA ASN A 120 -18.70 -8.46 -4.94
C ASN A 120 -17.38 -9.19 -5.27
N GLY A 121 -16.38 -9.13 -4.38
CA GLY A 121 -15.12 -9.87 -4.49
C GLY A 121 -14.01 -9.24 -5.32
N SER A 122 -14.18 -8.07 -5.94
CA SER A 122 -13.14 -7.45 -6.79
C SER A 122 -11.88 -7.06 -6.02
N GLU A 123 -12.01 -6.65 -4.76
CA GLU A 123 -10.88 -6.29 -3.91
C GLU A 123 -10.08 -7.53 -3.49
N GLU A 124 -10.73 -8.64 -3.20
CA GLU A 124 -10.06 -9.90 -2.90
C GLU A 124 -9.25 -10.40 -4.11
N GLN A 125 -9.81 -10.29 -5.33
CA GLN A 125 -9.11 -10.63 -6.56
C GLN A 125 -7.90 -9.72 -6.82
N PHE A 126 -7.99 -8.45 -6.46
CA PHE A 126 -6.85 -7.54 -6.49
C PHE A 126 -5.71 -8.07 -5.61
N TRP A 127 -5.98 -8.41 -4.35
CA TRP A 127 -4.96 -8.92 -3.42
C TRP A 127 -4.38 -10.27 -3.83
N LEU A 128 -5.19 -11.17 -4.41
CA LEU A 128 -4.71 -12.42 -5.01
C LEU A 128 -3.74 -12.16 -6.18
N SER A 129 -4.06 -11.17 -7.01
CA SER A 129 -3.22 -10.78 -8.14
C SER A 129 -1.91 -10.15 -7.68
N VAL A 130 -1.97 -9.27 -6.68
CA VAL A 130 -0.81 -8.63 -6.06
C VAL A 130 0.13 -9.66 -5.45
N PHE A 131 -0.40 -10.64 -4.69
CA PHE A 131 0.42 -11.71 -4.09
C PHE A 131 1.24 -12.47 -5.14
N ASN A 132 0.65 -12.73 -6.30
CA ASN A 132 1.32 -13.39 -7.41
C ASN A 132 2.18 -12.42 -8.27
N ALA A 133 2.39 -11.18 -7.83
CA ALA A 133 3.07 -10.12 -8.57
C ALA A 133 2.58 -9.96 -10.03
N LYS A 134 1.29 -10.23 -10.29
CA LYS A 134 0.68 -10.03 -11.60
C LYS A 134 0.57 -8.54 -11.90
N PRO A 135 0.75 -8.12 -13.16
CA PRO A 135 0.63 -6.72 -13.53
C PRO A 135 -0.72 -6.14 -13.09
N THR A 136 -0.67 -4.95 -12.53
CA THR A 136 -1.87 -4.19 -12.15
C THR A 136 -2.03 -3.01 -13.08
N ILE A 137 -3.20 -2.93 -13.72
CA ILE A 137 -3.56 -1.86 -14.65
C ILE A 137 -4.81 -1.18 -14.09
N SER A 138 -4.78 0.13 -13.94
CA SER A 138 -5.92 0.92 -13.50
C SER A 138 -6.17 2.04 -14.48
N ASP A 139 -7.26 1.89 -15.25
CA ASP A 139 -7.73 2.89 -16.21
C ASP A 139 -8.97 3.58 -15.62
N ARG A 140 -8.81 4.82 -15.19
CA ARG A 140 -9.93 5.60 -14.65
C ARG A 140 -10.33 6.74 -15.57
N LYS A 141 -11.65 6.93 -15.74
CA LYS A 141 -12.22 8.06 -16.46
C LYS A 141 -11.87 9.43 -15.85
N SER A 142 -11.56 9.48 -14.54
CA SER A 142 -11.27 10.72 -13.81
C SER A 142 -9.81 11.15 -13.83
N THR A 143 -8.89 10.27 -14.22
CA THR A 143 -7.44 10.57 -14.33
C THR A 143 -7.04 10.34 -15.78
N GLN A 144 -6.48 11.37 -16.43
CA GLN A 144 -5.98 11.27 -17.82
C GLN A 144 -4.77 10.32 -17.98
N SER A 145 -4.29 9.70 -16.90
CA SER A 145 -3.16 8.78 -16.94
C SER A 145 -3.56 7.39 -16.43
N SER A 146 -3.40 6.40 -17.29
CA SER A 146 -3.44 4.99 -16.93
C SER A 146 -2.26 4.66 -16.01
N ILE A 147 -2.52 3.90 -14.93
CA ILE A 147 -1.47 3.40 -14.04
C ILE A 147 -1.17 1.97 -14.46
N PHE A 148 0.07 1.71 -14.82
CA PHE A 148 0.56 0.39 -15.14
C PHE A 148 1.71 0.01 -14.20
N ILE A 149 1.48 -0.97 -13.33
CA ILE A 149 2.49 -1.54 -12.43
C ILE A 149 2.83 -2.93 -12.93
N ARG A 150 4.00 -3.07 -13.54
CA ARG A 150 4.43 -4.34 -14.15
C ARG A 150 4.59 -5.47 -13.12
N ARG A 151 5.10 -5.14 -11.94
CA ARG A 151 5.31 -6.08 -10.83
C ARG A 151 4.96 -5.36 -9.53
N PRO A 152 3.73 -5.46 -9.04
CA PRO A 152 3.39 -4.93 -7.74
C PRO A 152 4.16 -5.67 -6.65
N TYR A 153 4.62 -4.94 -5.65
CA TYR A 153 5.29 -5.46 -4.48
C TYR A 153 4.63 -4.86 -3.24
N ILE A 154 3.64 -5.56 -2.70
CA ILE A 154 2.87 -5.08 -1.57
C ILE A 154 2.68 -6.23 -0.58
N SER A 155 3.37 -6.14 0.55
CA SER A 155 3.18 -7.06 1.67
C SER A 155 2.07 -6.55 2.61
N VAL A 156 1.49 -7.47 3.38
CA VAL A 156 0.45 -7.16 4.38
C VAL A 156 0.88 -7.72 5.71
N ILE A 157 0.81 -6.92 6.75
CA ILE A 157 1.05 -7.38 8.11
C ILE A 157 0.09 -6.70 9.09
N GLY A 158 -0.37 -7.44 10.07
CA GLY A 158 -1.14 -6.86 11.15
C GLY A 158 -1.51 -7.89 12.20
N THR A 159 -2.36 -7.47 13.13
CA THR A 159 -2.84 -8.37 14.17
C THR A 159 -4.29 -8.78 13.90
N ILE A 160 -4.68 -9.92 14.46
CA ILE A 160 -6.06 -10.39 14.39
C ILE A 160 -6.45 -11.14 15.66
N GLN A 161 -7.71 -11.02 16.05
CA GLN A 161 -8.23 -11.76 17.19
C GLN A 161 -8.60 -13.18 16.79
N LYS A 162 -8.27 -14.15 17.65
CA LYS A 162 -8.58 -15.57 17.43
C LYS A 162 -10.06 -15.84 17.11
N LYS A 163 -10.98 -15.07 17.73
CA LYS A 163 -12.41 -15.21 17.47
C LYS A 163 -12.80 -14.97 16.01
N ILE A 164 -12.05 -14.11 15.31
CA ILE A 164 -12.39 -13.66 13.95
C ILE A 164 -11.87 -14.63 12.89
N LEU A 165 -10.93 -15.50 13.24
CA LEU A 165 -10.39 -16.50 12.29
C LEU A 165 -11.48 -17.37 11.64
N GLY A 166 -12.48 -17.78 12.42
CA GLY A 166 -13.62 -18.54 11.87
C GLY A 166 -14.48 -17.76 10.88
N GLU A 167 -14.44 -16.43 10.92
CA GLU A 167 -15.13 -15.58 9.95
C GLU A 167 -14.33 -15.42 8.65
N LEU A 168 -13.00 -15.54 8.72
CA LEU A 168 -12.13 -15.41 7.54
C LEU A 168 -12.30 -16.57 6.58
N VAL A 169 -12.59 -17.77 7.09
CA VAL A 169 -12.78 -18.99 6.28
C VAL A 169 -14.22 -19.14 5.77
N LYS A 170 -15.12 -18.20 6.07
CA LYS A 170 -16.49 -18.23 5.54
C LYS A 170 -16.51 -17.80 4.07
N GLY A 171 -17.40 -18.45 3.29
CA GLY A 171 -17.58 -18.16 1.87
C GLY A 171 -16.50 -18.79 1.00
N GLU A 172 -16.20 -18.15 -0.14
CA GLU A 172 -15.29 -18.69 -1.15
C GLU A 172 -13.80 -18.58 -0.78
N ARG A 173 -13.44 -17.90 0.31
CA ARG A 173 -12.03 -17.65 0.69
C ARG A 173 -11.24 -18.90 1.03
N SER A 174 -11.92 -19.94 1.50
CA SER A 174 -11.31 -21.26 1.71
C SER A 174 -11.07 -22.03 0.41
N SER A 175 -11.85 -21.74 -0.64
CA SER A 175 -11.77 -22.43 -1.92
C SER A 175 -10.90 -21.71 -2.95
N ASN A 176 -10.75 -20.38 -2.86
CA ASN A 176 -9.93 -19.61 -3.79
C ASN A 176 -8.45 -19.50 -3.40
N GLY A 177 -8.05 -20.11 -2.27
CA GLY A 177 -6.68 -20.14 -1.78
C GLY A 177 -6.20 -18.81 -1.19
N PHE A 178 -7.08 -17.85 -0.88
CA PHE A 178 -6.67 -16.59 -0.28
C PHE A 178 -6.07 -16.78 1.12
N ILE A 179 -6.73 -17.61 1.94
CA ILE A 179 -6.27 -17.90 3.31
C ILE A 179 -4.94 -18.66 3.30
N ASP A 180 -4.70 -19.51 2.32
CA ASP A 180 -3.45 -20.28 2.19
C ASP A 180 -2.21 -19.41 1.92
N ARG A 181 -2.43 -18.14 1.56
CA ARG A 181 -1.36 -17.15 1.33
C ARG A 181 -0.98 -16.37 2.57
N ILE A 182 -1.68 -16.58 3.68
CA ILE A 182 -1.46 -15.85 4.92
C ILE A 182 -0.66 -16.73 5.88
N LEU A 183 0.45 -16.20 6.34
CA LEU A 183 1.24 -16.77 7.44
C LEU A 183 0.62 -16.34 8.76
N PHE A 184 0.24 -17.31 9.57
CA PHE A 184 -0.37 -17.12 10.88
C PHE A 184 0.60 -17.44 12.02
#